data_131526629c6c16fdcb7aa8e06a79d397
#
_entry.id   131526629c6c16fdcb7aa8e06a79d397
#
_cell.length_a   1.000
_cell.length_b   1.000
_cell.length_c   1.000
_cell.angle_alpha   90.00
_cell.angle_beta   90.00
_cell.angle_gamma   90.00
#
_symmetry.space_group_name_H-M   'P 1'
#
loop_
_entity.id
_entity.type
_entity.pdbx_description
1 polymer ?
#
loop_
_entity_poly.entity_id
_entity_poly.type
_entity_poly.pdbx_seq_one_letter_code
_entity_poly.pdbx_strand_id
1 'polypeptide(L)'
;MRKFVEILGYALGGLMFVILIPAIMWFASLMPDICAVEIWQIIVSAVLAVLGLVLSIWSIVYMRHIGDGNPMDAFGHEVAPRTKHLMTDGPYRLSRNPMLTGSFIYNAAACVWMWTWQSLVVFVAFVVIMLVQVMTEEKRLRRDFGDEYEAYCRRTGRFLPFSCKK
;
A
#
# COMPACT_ATOMS: atom_id res chain seq x y z
N MET A 1 17.65 -2.24 -20.41
CA MET A 1 17.93 -1.85 -19.01
C MET A 1 16.70 -1.28 -18.29
N ARG A 2 16.01 -0.26 -18.83
CA ARG A 2 14.85 0.40 -18.18
C ARG A 2 13.73 -0.58 -17.77
N LYS A 3 13.26 -1.45 -18.68
CA LYS A 3 12.23 -2.47 -18.39
C LYS A 3 12.64 -3.49 -17.30
N PHE A 4 13.93 -3.84 -17.25
CA PHE A 4 14.45 -4.75 -16.23
C PHE A 4 14.41 -4.11 -14.83
N VAL A 5 14.80 -2.85 -14.70
CA VAL A 5 14.73 -2.10 -13.43
C VAL A 5 13.28 -1.95 -12.96
N GLU A 6 12.35 -1.70 -13.88
CA GLU A 6 10.92 -1.63 -13.57
C GLU A 6 10.38 -2.96 -13.04
N ILE A 7 10.67 -4.07 -13.73
CA ILE A 7 10.25 -5.42 -13.30
C ILE A 7 10.85 -5.77 -11.94
N LEU A 8 12.14 -5.48 -11.74
CA LEU A 8 12.82 -5.71 -10.47
C LEU A 8 12.18 -4.89 -9.34
N GLY A 9 11.79 -3.66 -9.61
CA GLY A 9 11.12 -2.80 -8.66
C GLY A 9 9.75 -3.33 -8.22
N TYR A 10 8.92 -3.76 -9.16
CA TYR A 10 7.62 -4.38 -8.84
C TYR A 10 7.80 -5.72 -8.09
N ALA A 11 8.80 -6.51 -8.48
CA ALA A 11 9.11 -7.76 -7.81
C ALA A 11 9.57 -7.54 -6.36
N LEU A 12 10.44 -6.54 -6.12
CA LEU A 12 10.90 -6.17 -4.77
C LEU A 12 9.75 -5.61 -3.92
N GLY A 13 8.90 -4.74 -4.47
CA GLY A 13 7.72 -4.23 -3.78
C GLY A 13 6.74 -5.35 -3.44
N GLY A 14 6.44 -6.24 -4.39
CA GLY A 14 5.62 -7.42 -4.13
C GLY A 14 6.23 -8.34 -3.07
N LEU A 15 7.51 -8.65 -3.17
CA LEU A 15 8.23 -9.46 -2.19
C LEU A 15 8.15 -8.82 -0.78
N MET A 16 8.39 -7.52 -0.69
CA MET A 16 8.37 -6.80 0.58
C MET A 16 6.98 -6.79 1.22
N PHE A 17 5.96 -6.37 0.49
CA PHE A 17 4.62 -6.16 1.06
C PHE A 17 3.79 -7.44 1.17
N VAL A 18 3.98 -8.40 0.26
CA VAL A 18 3.16 -9.63 0.20
C VAL A 18 3.80 -10.80 0.93
N ILE A 19 5.13 -10.84 1.03
CA ILE A 19 5.84 -11.98 1.63
C ILE A 19 6.56 -11.56 2.90
N LEU A 20 7.41 -10.53 2.85
CA LEU A 20 8.29 -10.20 3.97
C LEU A 20 7.51 -9.74 5.21
N ILE A 21 6.51 -8.86 5.07
CA ILE A 21 5.75 -8.38 6.22
C ILE A 21 4.95 -9.50 6.89
N PRO A 22 4.17 -10.35 6.18
CA PRO A 22 3.53 -11.52 6.79
C PRO A 22 4.52 -12.52 7.39
N ALA A 23 5.69 -12.71 6.78
CA ALA A 23 6.73 -13.56 7.34
C ALA A 23 7.27 -13.01 8.67
N ILE A 24 7.53 -11.70 8.76
CA ILE A 24 7.94 -11.05 10.02
C ILE A 24 6.85 -11.22 11.08
N MET A 25 5.57 -11.04 10.72
CA MET A 25 4.45 -11.27 11.63
C MET A 25 4.44 -12.70 12.18
N TRP A 26 4.63 -13.69 11.29
CA TRP A 26 4.62 -15.11 11.66
C TRP A 26 5.81 -15.46 12.58
N PHE A 27 7.02 -15.00 12.25
CA PHE A 27 8.19 -15.20 13.12
C PHE A 27 8.04 -14.49 14.47
N ALA A 28 7.57 -13.25 14.49
CA ALA A 28 7.32 -12.50 15.71
C ALA A 28 6.25 -13.17 16.61
N SER A 29 5.30 -13.87 16.01
CA SER A 29 4.27 -14.64 16.70
C SER A 29 4.74 -16.03 17.19
N LEU A 30 6.06 -16.30 17.18
CA LEU A 30 6.66 -17.58 17.56
C LEU A 30 6.19 -18.75 16.69
N MET A 31 6.02 -18.51 15.38
CA MET A 31 5.63 -19.51 14.39
C MET A 31 4.34 -20.26 14.78
N PRO A 32 3.20 -19.56 14.93
CA PRO A 32 1.95 -20.23 15.28
C PRO A 32 1.60 -21.28 14.24
N ASP A 33 0.86 -22.30 14.65
CA ASP A 33 0.35 -23.30 13.70
C ASP A 33 -0.64 -22.63 12.73
N ILE A 34 -0.23 -22.50 11.48
CA ILE A 34 -1.01 -21.87 10.41
C ILE A 34 -2.24 -22.68 10.00
N CYS A 35 -2.33 -23.95 10.45
CA CYS A 35 -3.46 -24.83 10.19
C CYS A 35 -4.48 -24.80 11.35
N ALA A 36 -4.10 -24.35 12.54
CA ALA A 36 -4.98 -24.25 13.72
C ALA A 36 -5.78 -22.93 13.69
N VAL A 37 -6.56 -22.73 12.63
CA VAL A 37 -7.37 -21.51 12.44
C VAL A 37 -8.86 -21.85 12.42
N GLU A 38 -9.68 -20.94 12.95
CA GLU A 38 -11.13 -21.08 12.92
C GLU A 38 -11.71 -20.67 11.55
N ILE A 39 -12.88 -21.23 11.20
CA ILE A 39 -13.53 -21.00 9.89
C ILE A 39 -13.75 -19.51 9.63
N TRP A 40 -14.15 -18.74 10.64
CA TRP A 40 -14.35 -17.30 10.46
C TRP A 40 -13.04 -16.55 10.11
N GLN A 41 -11.89 -16.96 10.68
CA GLN A 41 -10.59 -16.41 10.36
C GLN A 41 -10.23 -16.67 8.90
N ILE A 42 -10.50 -17.90 8.41
CA ILE A 42 -10.28 -18.27 7.00
C ILE A 42 -11.12 -17.38 6.09
N ILE A 43 -12.42 -17.23 6.38
CA ILE A 43 -13.33 -16.43 5.55
C ILE A 43 -12.91 -14.96 5.53
N VAL A 44 -12.72 -14.37 6.72
CA VAL A 44 -12.41 -12.94 6.83
C VAL A 44 -11.04 -12.63 6.21
N SER A 45 -10.02 -13.43 6.51
CA SER A 45 -8.68 -13.21 5.94
C SER A 45 -8.66 -13.42 4.42
N ALA A 46 -9.38 -14.41 3.89
CA ALA A 46 -9.49 -14.62 2.45
C ALA A 46 -10.14 -13.41 1.75
N VAL A 47 -11.26 -12.89 2.30
CA VAL A 47 -11.92 -11.70 1.76
C VAL A 47 -10.99 -10.49 1.79
N LEU A 48 -10.35 -10.22 2.93
CA LEU A 48 -9.43 -9.09 3.07
C LEU A 48 -8.21 -9.24 2.13
N ALA A 49 -7.64 -10.44 2.02
CA ALA A 49 -6.51 -10.69 1.14
C ALA A 49 -6.85 -10.42 -0.33
N VAL A 50 -8.01 -10.92 -0.80
CA VAL A 50 -8.48 -10.69 -2.17
C VAL A 50 -8.72 -9.20 -2.41
N LEU A 51 -9.44 -8.51 -1.52
CA LEU A 51 -9.72 -7.07 -1.66
C LEU A 51 -8.41 -6.25 -1.67
N GLY A 52 -7.48 -6.55 -0.77
CA GLY A 52 -6.18 -5.87 -0.70
C GLY A 52 -5.35 -6.07 -1.97
N LEU A 53 -5.25 -7.30 -2.46
CA LEU A 53 -4.52 -7.62 -3.69
C LEU A 53 -5.16 -6.98 -4.92
N VAL A 54 -6.50 -7.07 -5.06
CA VAL A 54 -7.22 -6.46 -6.19
C VAL A 54 -6.98 -4.95 -6.22
N LEU A 55 -7.10 -4.27 -5.09
CA LEU A 55 -6.88 -2.82 -5.03
C LEU A 55 -5.43 -2.45 -5.35
N SER A 56 -4.45 -3.21 -4.83
CA SER A 56 -3.03 -2.98 -5.10
C SER A 56 -2.68 -3.20 -6.57
N ILE A 57 -3.12 -4.32 -7.15
CA ILE A 57 -2.87 -4.66 -8.56
C ILE A 57 -3.55 -3.64 -9.47
N TRP A 58 -4.82 -3.29 -9.22
CA TRP A 58 -5.52 -2.26 -9.99
C TRP A 58 -4.77 -0.93 -9.97
N SER A 59 -4.25 -0.53 -8.81
CA SER A 59 -3.48 0.71 -8.67
C SER A 59 -2.19 0.69 -9.47
N ILE A 60 -1.45 -0.44 -9.44
CA ILE A 60 -0.20 -0.62 -10.20
C ILE A 60 -0.49 -0.58 -11.71
N VAL A 61 -1.50 -1.33 -12.16
CA VAL A 61 -1.89 -1.40 -13.57
C VAL A 61 -2.32 -0.02 -14.07
N TYR A 62 -3.16 0.69 -13.29
CA TYR A 62 -3.63 2.03 -13.62
C TYR A 62 -2.47 3.03 -13.72
N MET A 63 -1.55 3.01 -12.76
CA MET A 63 -0.37 3.88 -12.78
C MET A 63 0.53 3.63 -14.00
N ARG A 64 0.70 2.37 -14.39
CA ARG A 64 1.50 2.00 -15.58
C ARG A 64 0.88 2.48 -16.88
N HIS A 65 -0.45 2.41 -17.02
CA HIS A 65 -1.13 2.74 -18.26
C HIS A 65 -1.38 4.24 -18.45
N ILE A 66 -1.55 4.99 -17.37
CA ILE A 66 -1.99 6.39 -17.44
C ILE A 66 -0.94 7.35 -16.86
N GLY A 67 -0.16 6.91 -15.86
CA GLY A 67 0.75 7.78 -15.12
C GLY A 67 2.12 8.01 -15.76
N ASP A 68 2.49 7.28 -16.80
CA ASP A 68 3.86 7.29 -17.40
C ASP A 68 5.00 7.19 -16.36
N GLY A 69 4.68 6.76 -15.13
CA GLY A 69 5.58 6.70 -13.99
C GLY A 69 5.59 5.33 -13.29
N ASN A 70 6.55 5.18 -12.39
CA ASN A 70 6.71 3.99 -11.57
C ASN A 70 6.45 4.36 -10.09
N PRO A 71 5.72 3.53 -9.30
CA PRO A 71 5.41 3.81 -7.90
C PRO A 71 6.61 3.73 -6.95
N MET A 72 7.83 3.62 -7.46
CA MET A 72 9.02 3.37 -6.66
C MET A 72 9.80 4.65 -6.33
N ASP A 73 9.19 5.50 -5.52
CA ASP A 73 9.94 6.43 -4.69
C ASP A 73 10.07 5.81 -3.27
N ALA A 74 11.28 5.49 -2.87
CA ALA A 74 11.56 5.03 -1.52
C ALA A 74 12.19 6.16 -0.71
N PHE A 75 11.50 6.62 0.34
CA PHE A 75 11.99 7.63 1.28
C PHE A 75 12.54 8.93 0.64
N GLY A 76 11.91 9.39 -0.45
CA GLY A 76 12.28 10.64 -1.11
C GLY A 76 13.41 10.51 -2.15
N HIS A 77 13.92 9.31 -2.39
CA HIS A 77 14.89 9.04 -3.44
C HIS A 77 14.22 8.51 -4.70
N GLU A 78 14.55 9.07 -5.86
CA GLU A 78 14.12 8.57 -7.17
C GLU A 78 14.76 7.23 -7.47
N VAL A 79 13.98 6.16 -7.34
CA VAL A 79 14.40 4.82 -7.80
C VAL A 79 13.94 4.60 -9.26
N ALA A 80 12.95 5.38 -9.73
CA ALA A 80 12.40 5.30 -11.09
C ALA A 80 11.85 6.66 -11.55
N PRO A 81 11.65 6.86 -12.88
CA PRO A 81 11.10 8.11 -13.41
C PRO A 81 9.75 8.46 -12.78
N ARG A 82 9.64 9.69 -12.29
CA ARG A 82 8.44 10.23 -11.62
C ARG A 82 7.27 10.32 -12.59
N THR A 83 6.07 10.23 -12.04
CA THR A 83 4.84 10.55 -12.78
C THR A 83 4.89 12.01 -13.22
N LYS A 84 4.66 12.26 -14.51
CA LYS A 84 4.63 13.61 -15.08
C LYS A 84 3.31 14.33 -14.81
N HIS A 85 2.26 13.58 -14.45
CA HIS A 85 0.91 14.07 -14.21
C HIS A 85 0.40 13.59 -12.86
N LEU A 86 -0.35 14.44 -12.17
CA LEU A 86 -1.03 14.08 -10.93
C LEU A 86 -2.14 13.07 -11.23
N MET A 87 -2.07 11.91 -10.56
CA MET A 87 -3.06 10.84 -10.71
C MET A 87 -4.25 11.12 -9.78
N THR A 88 -5.42 11.36 -10.35
CA THR A 88 -6.65 11.70 -9.59
C THR A 88 -7.83 10.79 -9.89
N ASP A 89 -7.71 9.93 -10.92
CA ASP A 89 -8.79 9.08 -11.44
C ASP A 89 -8.59 7.60 -11.11
N GLY A 90 -9.56 6.76 -11.49
CA GLY A 90 -9.52 5.32 -11.23
C GLY A 90 -9.43 5.00 -9.74
N PRO A 91 -8.48 4.15 -9.29
CA PRO A 91 -8.30 3.82 -7.89
C PRO A 91 -7.90 5.03 -7.03
N TYR A 92 -7.31 6.06 -7.64
CA TYR A 92 -6.91 7.30 -6.98
C TYR A 92 -8.09 8.21 -6.61
N ARG A 93 -9.31 7.93 -7.11
CA ARG A 93 -10.54 8.55 -6.61
C ARG A 93 -10.97 8.01 -5.25
N LEU A 94 -10.62 6.75 -4.94
CA LEU A 94 -10.97 6.12 -3.67
C LEU A 94 -10.00 6.52 -2.55
N SER A 95 -8.73 6.64 -2.87
CA SER A 95 -7.67 6.94 -1.93
C SER A 95 -6.52 7.63 -2.66
N ARG A 96 -5.81 8.54 -2.00
CA ARG A 96 -4.60 9.15 -2.56
C ARG A 96 -3.42 8.17 -2.61
N ASN A 97 -3.49 7.08 -1.83
CA ASN A 97 -2.49 6.02 -1.78
C ASN A 97 -3.14 4.63 -1.93
N PRO A 98 -3.83 4.35 -3.07
CA PRO A 98 -4.65 3.14 -3.18
C PRO A 98 -3.84 1.85 -3.17
N MET A 99 -2.62 1.84 -3.72
CA MET A 99 -1.72 0.70 -3.68
C MET A 99 -1.34 0.35 -2.22
N LEU A 100 -1.00 1.35 -1.42
CA LEU A 100 -0.65 1.16 -0.02
C LEU A 100 -1.87 0.82 0.84
N THR A 101 -3.04 1.39 0.53
CA THR A 101 -4.31 1.00 1.15
C THR A 101 -4.59 -0.49 0.94
N GLY A 102 -4.41 -0.97 -0.29
CA GLY A 102 -4.55 -2.39 -0.60
C GLY A 102 -3.53 -3.26 0.17
N SER A 103 -2.29 -2.80 0.29
CA SER A 103 -1.26 -3.47 1.09
C SER A 103 -1.63 -3.54 2.58
N PHE A 104 -2.21 -2.48 3.15
CA PHE A 104 -2.69 -2.50 4.53
C PHE A 104 -3.83 -3.49 4.73
N ILE A 105 -4.80 -3.54 3.80
CA ILE A 105 -5.90 -4.50 3.86
C ILE A 105 -5.37 -5.94 3.76
N TYR A 106 -4.41 -6.20 2.87
CA TYR A 106 -3.78 -7.50 2.72
C TYR A 106 -3.03 -7.94 3.99
N ASN A 107 -2.24 -7.04 4.59
CA ASN A 107 -1.50 -7.36 5.82
C ASN A 107 -2.43 -7.46 7.05
N ALA A 108 -3.57 -6.77 7.07
CA ALA A 108 -4.61 -6.99 8.05
C ALA A 108 -5.21 -8.42 7.94
N ALA A 109 -5.31 -8.97 6.72
CA ALA A 109 -5.68 -10.37 6.53
C ALA A 109 -4.71 -11.34 7.22
N ALA A 110 -3.40 -11.08 7.12
CA ALA A 110 -2.38 -11.87 7.80
C ALA A 110 -2.52 -11.78 9.35
N CYS A 111 -2.85 -10.59 9.87
CA CYS A 111 -3.16 -10.41 11.30
C CYS A 111 -4.36 -11.23 11.75
N VAL A 112 -5.45 -11.24 10.95
CA VAL A 112 -6.66 -12.02 11.25
C VAL A 112 -6.36 -13.50 11.18
N TRP A 113 -5.56 -13.95 10.21
CA TRP A 113 -5.15 -15.33 10.09
C TRP A 113 -4.37 -15.81 11.32
N MET A 114 -3.37 -15.05 11.75
CA MET A 114 -2.50 -15.43 12.88
C MET A 114 -3.16 -15.19 14.25
N TRP A 115 -4.04 -14.20 14.34
CA TRP A 115 -4.80 -13.82 15.54
C TRP A 115 -3.95 -13.69 16.81
N THR A 116 -2.76 -13.08 16.69
CA THR A 116 -1.81 -12.88 17.78
C THR A 116 -1.56 -11.40 18.03
N TRP A 117 -1.27 -11.01 19.28
CA TRP A 117 -0.94 -9.62 19.59
C TRP A 117 0.39 -9.18 18.96
N GLN A 118 1.32 -10.11 18.77
CA GLN A 118 2.60 -9.87 18.13
C GLN A 118 2.41 -9.49 16.65
N SER A 119 1.56 -10.22 15.92
CA SER A 119 1.23 -9.86 14.53
C SER A 119 0.59 -8.47 14.44
N LEU A 120 -0.26 -8.11 15.41
CA LEU A 120 -0.85 -6.78 15.48
C LEU A 120 0.20 -5.69 15.72
N VAL A 121 1.16 -5.91 16.62
CA VAL A 121 2.26 -4.96 16.86
C VAL A 121 3.09 -4.74 15.60
N VAL A 122 3.46 -5.82 14.90
CA VAL A 122 4.20 -5.72 13.63
C VAL A 122 3.37 -4.98 12.58
N PHE A 123 2.07 -5.26 12.48
CA PHE A 123 1.18 -4.55 11.56
C PHE A 123 1.12 -3.05 11.87
N VAL A 124 0.93 -2.69 13.14
CA VAL A 124 0.88 -1.27 13.55
C VAL A 124 2.21 -0.57 13.25
N ALA A 125 3.34 -1.22 13.55
CA ALA A 125 4.67 -0.69 13.23
C ALA A 125 4.83 -0.46 11.71
N PHE A 126 4.42 -1.42 10.89
CA PHE A 126 4.40 -1.30 9.45
C PHE A 126 3.55 -0.11 8.98
N VAL A 127 2.32 0.03 9.50
CA VAL A 127 1.44 1.17 9.17
C VAL A 127 2.09 2.50 9.55
N VAL A 128 2.70 2.60 10.73
CA VAL A 128 3.38 3.83 11.19
C VAL A 128 4.55 4.21 10.27
N ILE A 129 5.39 3.24 9.90
CA ILE A 129 6.52 3.46 8.99
C ILE A 129 6.00 3.97 7.63
N MET A 130 4.96 3.34 7.10
CA MET A 130 4.37 3.75 5.81
C MET A 130 3.65 5.11 5.90
N LEU A 131 3.08 5.47 7.04
CA LEU A 131 2.52 6.82 7.26
C LEU A 131 3.60 7.90 7.15
N VAL A 132 4.78 7.66 7.73
CA VAL A 132 5.92 8.59 7.63
C VAL A 132 6.35 8.74 6.16
N GLN A 133 6.43 7.61 5.43
CA GLN A 133 6.74 7.60 4.00
C GLN A 133 5.75 8.43 3.20
N VAL A 134 4.44 8.19 3.39
CA VAL A 134 3.37 8.91 2.70
C VAL A 134 3.40 10.40 3.03
N MET A 135 3.64 10.77 4.29
CA MET A 135 3.75 12.20 4.67
C MET A 135 4.91 12.90 3.96
N THR A 136 6.01 12.20 3.75
CA THR A 136 7.17 12.72 3.01
C THR A 136 6.83 12.89 1.53
N GLU A 137 6.14 11.91 0.95
CA GLU A 137 5.68 11.98 -0.44
C GLU A 137 4.64 13.08 -0.67
N GLU A 138 3.66 13.22 0.23
CA GLU A 138 2.67 14.31 0.14
C GLU A 138 3.30 15.71 0.20
N LYS A 139 4.36 15.90 1.01
CA LYS A 139 5.10 17.17 1.04
C LYS A 139 5.76 17.46 -0.32
N ARG A 140 6.28 16.42 -0.98
CA ARG A 140 6.85 16.54 -2.32
C ARG A 140 5.77 16.87 -3.35
N LEU A 141 4.65 16.12 -3.36
CA LEU A 141 3.55 16.35 -4.30
C LEU A 141 2.96 17.77 -4.19
N ARG A 142 2.88 18.32 -2.97
CA ARG A 142 2.49 19.71 -2.76
C ARG A 142 3.46 20.71 -3.39
N ARG A 143 4.75 20.42 -3.32
CA ARG A 143 5.79 21.27 -3.93
C ARG A 143 5.77 21.18 -5.45
N ASP A 144 5.54 19.97 -5.99
CA ASP A 144 5.65 19.70 -7.43
C ASP A 144 4.36 20.11 -8.19
N PHE A 145 3.17 19.95 -7.57
CA PHE A 145 1.85 20.19 -8.20
C PHE A 145 1.03 21.32 -7.54
N GLY A 146 1.48 21.90 -6.43
CA GLY A 146 0.87 23.10 -5.81
C GLY A 146 -0.65 22.99 -5.61
N ASP A 147 -1.38 23.96 -6.17
CA ASP A 147 -2.84 24.08 -6.02
C ASP A 147 -3.63 22.91 -6.58
N GLU A 148 -3.12 22.25 -7.62
CA GLU A 148 -3.75 21.06 -8.20
C GLU A 148 -3.78 19.91 -7.18
N TYR A 149 -2.66 19.69 -6.47
CA TYR A 149 -2.60 18.68 -5.41
C TYR A 149 -3.50 19.04 -4.23
N GLU A 150 -3.57 20.31 -3.84
CA GLU A 150 -4.46 20.77 -2.75
C GLU A 150 -5.94 20.58 -3.12
N ALA A 151 -6.34 20.85 -4.37
CA ALA A 151 -7.68 20.59 -4.86
C ALA A 151 -8.01 19.07 -4.84
N TYR A 152 -7.03 18.23 -5.14
CA TYR A 152 -7.17 16.78 -5.03
C TYR A 152 -7.32 16.32 -3.57
N CYS A 153 -6.51 16.86 -2.64
CA CYS A 153 -6.61 16.57 -1.20
C CYS A 153 -7.98 16.92 -0.60
N ARG A 154 -8.64 17.96 -1.11
CA ARG A 154 -9.99 18.35 -0.68
C ARG A 154 -11.06 17.34 -1.10
N ARG A 155 -10.85 16.58 -2.16
CA ARG A 155 -11.82 15.62 -2.72
C ARG A 155 -11.58 14.18 -2.26
N THR A 156 -10.32 13.81 -2.05
CA THR A 156 -9.92 12.42 -1.83
C THR A 156 -9.12 12.30 -0.53
N GLY A 157 -9.50 11.35 0.31
CA GLY A 157 -8.79 11.06 1.55
C GLY A 157 -7.47 10.34 1.33
N ARG A 158 -6.62 10.30 2.36
CA ARG A 158 -5.29 9.68 2.29
C ARG A 158 -5.36 8.17 2.06
N PHE A 159 -6.22 7.47 2.79
CA PHE A 159 -6.41 6.01 2.72
C PHE A 159 -7.88 5.60 2.58
N LEU A 160 -8.81 6.44 3.01
CA LEU A 160 -10.24 6.20 2.93
C LEU A 160 -10.87 7.15 1.89
N PRO A 161 -12.02 6.77 1.30
CA PRO A 161 -12.68 7.58 0.27
C PRO A 161 -13.28 8.89 0.81
N PHE A 162 -13.13 9.16 2.10
CA PHE A 162 -13.65 10.37 2.74
C PHE A 162 -12.54 11.39 2.94
N SER A 163 -12.69 12.57 2.31
CA SER A 163 -11.90 13.74 2.66
C SER A 163 -12.40 14.27 4.01
N CYS A 164 -11.52 14.35 5.02
CA CYS A 164 -11.80 15.19 6.18
C CYS A 164 -11.82 16.63 5.70
N LYS A 165 -13.00 17.19 5.48
CA LYS A 165 -13.16 18.64 5.34
C LYS A 165 -12.63 19.28 6.62
N LYS A 166 -11.50 19.96 6.54
CA LYS A 166 -11.13 21.02 7.48
C LYS A 166 -11.60 22.32 6.89
#